data_f22c7796dc809341c327ff6d100bee07
#
_entry.id   f22c7796dc809341c327ff6d100bee07
#
_cell.length_a   1.000
_cell.length_b   1.000
_cell.length_c   1.000
_cell.angle_alpha   90.00
_cell.angle_beta   90.00
_cell.angle_gamma   90.00
#
_symmetry.space_group_name_H-M   'P 1'
#
loop_
_entity.id
_entity.type
_entity.pdbx_description
1 polymer ?
#
loop_
_entity_poly.entity_id
_entity_poly.type
_entity_poly.pdbx_seq_one_letter_code
_entity_poly.pdbx_strand_id
1 'polypeptide(L)' 'MITKEQFNTLQPFEQHFTTAKLGYIRGVYHSDIQAVLPIYSKLGYKLTNPNCADCVLVMFKTLGIEYEKYKKRYAKKE' A
#
# COMPACT_ATOMS: atom_id res chain seq x y z
N MET A 1 -9.04 -1.52 -8.87
CA MET A 1 -9.30 -2.09 -7.54
C MET A 1 -8.44 -3.32 -7.32
N ILE A 2 -7.99 -3.57 -6.10
CA ILE A 2 -7.17 -4.73 -5.78
C ILE A 2 -8.02 -5.99 -5.66
N THR A 3 -7.35 -7.15 -5.79
CA THR A 3 -7.98 -8.46 -5.61
C THR A 3 -7.93 -8.89 -4.14
N LYS A 4 -8.66 -9.95 -3.81
CA LYS A 4 -8.64 -10.53 -2.46
C LYS A 4 -7.23 -10.96 -2.06
N GLU A 5 -6.48 -11.57 -2.99
CA GLU A 5 -5.10 -11.99 -2.74
C GLU A 5 -4.21 -10.79 -2.44
N GLN A 6 -4.36 -9.72 -3.23
CA GLN A 6 -3.61 -8.50 -3.01
C GLN A 6 -3.98 -7.86 -1.68
N PHE A 7 -5.26 -7.86 -1.33
CA PHE A 7 -5.72 -7.36 -0.04
C PHE A 7 -5.06 -8.12 1.10
N ASN A 8 -5.04 -9.45 1.02
CA ASN A 8 -4.41 -10.27 2.05
C ASN A 8 -2.91 -10.00 2.17
N THR A 9 -2.25 -9.78 1.03
CA THR A 9 -0.83 -9.44 1.01
C THR A 9 -0.57 -8.09 1.66
N LEU A 10 -1.47 -7.12 1.46
CA LEU A 10 -1.33 -5.78 2.00
C LEU A 10 -1.71 -5.67 3.48
N GLN A 11 -2.46 -6.63 3.99
CA GLN A 11 -2.98 -6.58 5.36
C GLN A 11 -1.90 -6.37 6.43
N PRO A 12 -0.75 -7.04 6.38
CA PRO A 12 0.33 -6.81 7.36
C PRO A 12 0.91 -5.40 7.31
N PHE A 13 0.65 -4.65 6.24
CA PHE A 13 1.18 -3.31 6.04
C PHE A 13 0.16 -2.21 6.33
N GLU A 14 -0.98 -2.55 6.93
CA GLU A 14 -2.04 -1.60 7.23
C GLU A 14 -1.52 -0.41 8.05
N GLN A 15 -0.60 -0.65 8.98
CA GLN A 15 0.01 0.39 9.79
C GLN A 15 0.75 1.41 8.93
N HIS A 16 1.45 0.95 7.90
CA HIS A 16 2.16 1.84 6.97
C HIS A 16 1.19 2.69 6.15
N PHE A 17 0.04 2.13 5.78
CA PHE A 17 -0.98 2.88 5.07
C PHE A 17 -1.56 3.99 5.95
N THR A 18 -1.78 3.70 7.21
CA THR A 18 -2.30 4.67 8.17
C THR A 18 -1.35 5.85 8.34
N THR A 19 -0.06 5.58 8.55
CA THR A 19 0.94 6.65 8.69
C THR A 19 1.13 7.43 7.39
N ALA A 20 1.10 6.75 6.25
CA ALA A 20 1.21 7.42 4.95
C ALA A 20 0.05 8.38 4.72
N LYS A 21 -1.14 8.01 5.14
CA LYS A 21 -2.32 8.88 5.07
C LYS A 21 -2.13 10.14 5.90
N LEU A 22 -1.41 10.03 7.01
CA LEU A 22 -1.08 11.17 7.87
C LEU A 22 0.08 12.01 7.32
N GLY A 23 0.74 11.54 6.29
CA GLY A 23 1.78 12.29 5.59
C GLY A 23 3.21 11.88 5.90
N TYR A 24 3.42 10.70 6.51
CA TYR A 24 4.76 10.22 6.81
C TYR A 24 4.84 8.69 6.71
N ILE A 25 6.06 8.18 6.66
CA ILE A 25 6.33 6.74 6.73
C ILE A 25 7.30 6.50 7.88
N ARG A 26 7.11 5.37 8.57
CA ARG A 26 7.93 5.03 9.73
C ARG A 26 8.13 3.53 9.80
N GLY A 27 9.37 3.11 9.99
CA GLY A 27 9.68 1.69 10.12
C GLY A 27 9.45 0.88 8.85
N VAL A 28 9.53 1.53 7.69
CA VAL A 28 9.39 0.86 6.41
C VAL A 28 10.75 0.35 5.97
N TYR A 29 10.86 -0.96 5.81
CA TYR A 29 12.09 -1.61 5.38
C TYR A 29 12.05 -1.90 3.89
N HIS A 30 13.21 -2.14 3.31
CA HIS A 30 13.33 -2.47 1.90
C HIS A 30 12.50 -3.71 1.54
N SER A 31 12.47 -4.69 2.44
CA SER A 31 11.66 -5.90 2.26
C SER A 31 10.17 -5.59 2.17
N ASP A 32 9.70 -4.59 2.91
CA ASP A 32 8.30 -4.16 2.86
C ASP A 32 7.98 -3.57 1.49
N ILE A 33 8.88 -2.74 0.98
CA ILE A 33 8.74 -2.13 -0.34
C ILE A 33 8.66 -3.21 -1.40
N GLN A 34 9.57 -4.18 -1.36
CA GLN A 34 9.61 -5.27 -2.33
C GLN A 34 8.35 -6.13 -2.27
N ALA A 35 7.77 -6.31 -1.10
CA ALA A 35 6.57 -7.12 -0.94
C ALA A 35 5.35 -6.50 -1.60
N VAL A 36 5.24 -5.17 -1.58
CA VAL A 36 4.06 -4.47 -2.10
C VAL A 36 4.25 -3.93 -3.52
N LEU A 37 5.49 -3.84 -3.98
CA LEU A 37 5.81 -3.28 -5.29
C LEU A 37 5.09 -3.98 -6.46
N PRO A 38 4.99 -5.33 -6.50
CA PRO A 38 4.26 -6.00 -7.57
C PRO A 38 2.79 -5.59 -7.66
N ILE A 39 2.17 -5.34 -6.52
CA ILE A 39 0.77 -4.90 -6.46
C ILE A 39 0.66 -3.49 -7.02
N TYR A 40 1.56 -2.62 -6.62
CA TYR A 40 1.61 -1.24 -7.10
C TYR A 40 1.78 -1.20 -8.62
N SER A 41 2.68 -2.03 -9.16
CA SER A 41 2.89 -2.16 -10.60
C SER A 41 1.65 -2.63 -11.33
N LYS A 42 0.94 -3.61 -10.77
CA LYS A 42 -0.28 -4.16 -11.37
C LYS A 42 -1.41 -3.14 -11.42
N LEU A 43 -1.40 -2.18 -10.52
CA LEU A 43 -2.38 -1.10 -10.52
C LEU A 43 -2.08 -0.02 -11.57
N GLY A 44 -0.95 -0.16 -12.28
CA GLY A 44 -0.57 0.77 -13.33
C GLY A 44 0.36 1.88 -12.87
N TYR A 45 0.89 1.78 -11.67
CA TYR A 45 1.82 2.76 -11.12
C TYR A 45 3.25 2.26 -11.17
N LYS A 46 4.18 3.16 -11.02
CA LYS A 46 5.60 2.83 -11.08
C LYS A 46 6.36 3.55 -9.98
N LEU A 47 7.13 2.80 -9.20
CA LEU A 47 8.02 3.39 -8.21
C LEU A 47 9.31 3.80 -8.91
N THR A 48 9.53 5.11 -9.00
CA THR A 48 10.68 5.66 -9.73
C THR A 48 11.99 5.47 -8.97
N ASN A 49 11.95 5.55 -7.65
CA ASN A 49 13.17 5.41 -6.85
C ASN A 49 12.84 4.84 -5.47
N PRO A 50 13.26 3.60 -5.17
CA PRO A 50 12.98 2.98 -3.87
C PRO A 50 13.72 3.64 -2.70
N ASN A 51 14.74 4.45 -3.00
CA ASN A 51 15.47 5.17 -1.97
C ASN A 51 14.92 6.57 -1.70
N CYS A 52 13.92 6.98 -2.46
CA CYS A 52 13.26 8.28 -2.29
C CYS A 52 12.12 8.13 -1.29
N ALA A 53 12.25 8.78 -0.14
CA ALA A 53 11.24 8.72 0.91
C ALA A 53 9.87 9.19 0.42
N ASP A 54 9.85 10.30 -0.34
CA ASP A 54 8.59 10.84 -0.88
C ASP A 54 7.94 9.89 -1.88
N CYS A 55 8.75 9.23 -2.71
CA CYS A 55 8.25 8.27 -3.69
C CYS A 55 7.60 7.06 -2.99
N VAL A 56 8.24 6.58 -1.94
CA VAL A 56 7.73 5.47 -1.14
C VAL A 56 6.46 5.88 -0.39
N LEU A 57 6.45 7.09 0.14
CA LEU A 57 5.27 7.64 0.82
C LEU A 57 4.06 7.67 -0.13
N VAL A 58 4.25 8.16 -1.35
CA VAL A 58 3.18 8.20 -2.37
C VAL A 58 2.70 6.78 -2.70
N MET A 59 3.63 5.83 -2.81
CA MET A 59 3.27 4.44 -3.06
C MET A 59 2.38 3.87 -1.96
N PHE A 60 2.75 4.04 -0.71
CA PHE A 60 1.95 3.54 0.40
C PHE A 60 0.63 4.29 0.54
N LYS A 61 0.60 5.58 0.25
CA LYS A 61 -0.65 6.35 0.20
C LYS A 61 -1.63 5.77 -0.83
N THR A 62 -1.13 5.52 -2.03
CA THR A 62 -1.93 5.00 -3.13
C THR A 62 -2.44 3.60 -2.81
N LEU A 63 -1.56 2.73 -2.33
CA LEU A 63 -1.94 1.37 -1.93
C LEU A 63 -2.94 1.40 -0.78
N GLY A 64 -2.77 2.32 0.15
CA GLY A 64 -3.69 2.50 1.28
C GLY A 64 -5.09 2.87 0.84
N ILE A 65 -5.20 3.75 -0.15
CA ILE A 65 -6.50 4.13 -0.72
C ILE A 65 -7.20 2.91 -1.31
N GLU A 66 -6.47 2.12 -2.10
CA GLU A 66 -7.03 0.91 -2.72
C GLU A 66 -7.37 -0.15 -1.67
N TYR A 67 -6.53 -0.29 -0.67
CA TYR A 67 -6.75 -1.20 0.44
C TYR A 67 -8.05 -0.84 1.18
N GLU A 68 -8.24 0.43 1.51
CA GLU A 68 -9.43 0.88 2.21
C GLU A 68 -10.70 0.75 1.36
N LYS A 69 -10.61 1.01 0.07
CA LYS A 69 -11.73 0.82 -0.85
C LYS A 69 -12.22 -0.63 -0.82
N TYR A 70 -11.28 -1.57 -0.87
CA TYR A 70 -11.61 -2.99 -0.80
C TYR A 70 -12.22 -3.34 0.55
N LYS A 71 -11.62 -2.85 1.62
CA LYS A 71 -12.08 -3.11 2.98
C LYS A 71 -13.52 -2.60 3.19
N LYS A 72 -13.82 -1.39 2.73
CA LYS A 72 -15.16 -0.83 2.84
C LYS A 72 -16.18 -1.63 2.04
N ARG A 73 -15.79 -2.09 0.86
CA ARG A 73 -16.70 -2.78 -0.04
C ARG A 73 -17.02 -4.20 0.43
N TYR A 74 -16.05 -4.91 0.97
CA TYR A 74 -16.20 -6.34 1.29
C TYR A 74 -16.32 -6.63 2.77
N ALA A 75 -15.58 -5.94 3.63
CA ALA A 75 -15.64 -6.16 5.06
C ALA A 75 -16.95 -5.67 5.69
N LYS A 76 -17.58 -4.70 5.07
CA LYS A 76 -18.83 -4.11 5.55
C LYS A 76 -20.02 -5.07 5.48
N LYS A 77 -19.88 -6.15 4.74
CA LYS A 77 -20.96 -7.11 4.55
C LYS A 77 -21.02 -8.17 5.65
N GLU A 78 -20.07 -8.14 6.53
CA GLU A 78 -20.03 -9.03 7.67
C GLU A 78 -20.61 -8.33 8.91
#